data_e9bc72c5020c4dbe02152389227a750f
#
_entry.id   e9bc72c5020c4dbe02152389227a750f
#
_cell.length_a   1.000
_cell.length_b   1.000
_cell.length_c   1.000
_cell.angle_alpha   90.00
_cell.angle_beta   90.00
_cell.angle_gamma   90.00
#
_symmetry.space_group_name_H-M   'P 1'
#
loop_
_entity.id
_entity.type
_entity.pdbx_description
1 polymer ?
#
loop_
_entity_poly.entity_id
_entity_poly.type
_entity_poly.pdbx_seq_one_letter_code
_entity_poly.pdbx_strand_id
1 'polypeptide(L)'
;MRFLAIAALVCFAIAAPARAQTPDAELMAPIQKFIDAFNKGDTAGAAATHAAGADLTIIDEVPPYLWRGPKAFQEWGAALDMDAKKQGMTEPMVTMKAPTRTEQDGDQAYVIVPAVFTFKKAGTPMREAAQMTFVLKKGASGWLIHGWTWTGPKPTPASGATKP
;
A
#
# COMPACT_ATOMS: atom_id res chain seq x y z
N MET A 1 -10.92 -73.75 -17.23
CA MET A 1 -11.42 -72.39 -17.53
C MET A 1 -11.05 -71.46 -16.35
N ARG A 2 -10.03 -70.60 -16.54
CA ARG A 2 -9.54 -69.70 -15.50
C ARG A 2 -9.99 -68.31 -15.90
N PHE A 3 -10.86 -67.72 -15.10
CA PHE A 3 -11.27 -66.31 -15.27
C PHE A 3 -10.27 -65.36 -14.52
N LEU A 4 -9.52 -64.55 -15.28
CA LEU A 4 -8.73 -63.47 -14.74
C LEU A 4 -9.68 -62.28 -14.53
N ALA A 5 -9.86 -61.81 -13.27
CA ALA A 5 -10.50 -60.59 -12.96
C ALA A 5 -9.45 -59.49 -12.96
N ILE A 6 -9.56 -58.51 -13.90
CA ILE A 6 -8.75 -57.32 -13.94
C ILE A 6 -9.44 -56.27 -13.07
N ALA A 7 -8.85 -55.95 -11.94
CA ALA A 7 -9.29 -54.83 -11.10
C ALA A 7 -8.70 -53.51 -11.65
N ALA A 8 -9.53 -52.67 -12.23
CA ALA A 8 -9.16 -51.33 -12.66
C ALA A 8 -9.13 -50.40 -11.45
N LEU A 9 -7.93 -49.97 -11.07
CA LEU A 9 -7.73 -48.97 -10.01
C LEU A 9 -7.99 -47.57 -10.59
N VAL A 10 -9.15 -46.95 -10.28
CA VAL A 10 -9.48 -45.60 -10.66
C VAL A 10 -8.86 -44.67 -9.63
N CYS A 11 -7.74 -44.03 -9.99
CA CYS A 11 -7.15 -42.95 -9.19
C CYS A 11 -8.00 -41.67 -9.35
N PHE A 12 -8.82 -41.35 -8.35
CA PHE A 12 -9.46 -40.02 -8.21
C PHE A 12 -8.40 -39.01 -7.79
N ALA A 13 -7.93 -38.19 -8.72
CA ALA A 13 -7.13 -37.02 -8.41
C ALA A 13 -8.07 -35.97 -7.77
N ILE A 14 -7.96 -35.77 -6.46
CA ILE A 14 -8.64 -34.68 -5.74
C ILE A 14 -7.89 -33.41 -6.13
N ALA A 15 -8.40 -32.68 -7.13
CA ALA A 15 -7.96 -31.33 -7.41
C ALA A 15 -8.40 -30.44 -6.24
N ALA A 16 -7.44 -29.99 -5.41
CA ALA A 16 -7.71 -28.95 -4.42
C ALA A 16 -8.23 -27.70 -5.16
N PRO A 17 -9.32 -27.06 -4.70
CA PRO A 17 -9.79 -25.85 -5.34
C PRO A 17 -8.69 -24.77 -5.22
N ALA A 18 -8.16 -24.33 -6.34
CA ALA A 18 -7.34 -23.13 -6.39
C ALA A 18 -8.22 -21.99 -5.85
N ARG A 19 -7.88 -21.48 -4.69
CA ARG A 19 -8.56 -20.32 -4.11
C ARG A 19 -8.28 -19.15 -5.06
N ALA A 20 -9.25 -18.81 -5.90
CA ALA A 20 -9.19 -17.59 -6.69
C ALA A 20 -9.02 -16.43 -5.68
N GLN A 21 -7.88 -15.72 -5.78
CA GLN A 21 -7.72 -14.47 -5.04
C GLN A 21 -8.86 -13.57 -5.46
N THR A 22 -9.55 -12.98 -4.48
CA THR A 22 -10.57 -11.99 -4.79
C THR A 22 -9.86 -10.84 -5.53
N PRO A 23 -10.49 -10.19 -6.51
CA PRO A 23 -9.91 -9.04 -7.23
C PRO A 23 -9.32 -8.00 -6.27
N ASP A 24 -9.97 -7.76 -5.15
CA ASP A 24 -9.49 -6.87 -4.09
C ASP A 24 -8.12 -7.26 -3.51
N ALA A 25 -7.84 -8.55 -3.36
CA ALA A 25 -6.56 -9.01 -2.80
C ALA A 25 -5.38 -8.74 -3.75
N GLU A 26 -5.57 -8.87 -5.08
CA GLU A 26 -4.54 -8.54 -6.06
C GLU A 26 -4.23 -7.04 -6.08
N LEU A 27 -5.27 -6.21 -5.99
CA LEU A 27 -5.13 -4.75 -5.97
C LEU A 27 -4.49 -4.25 -4.68
N MET A 28 -4.82 -4.88 -3.55
CA MET A 28 -4.25 -4.51 -2.26
C MET A 28 -2.80 -4.95 -2.09
N ALA A 29 -2.31 -5.95 -2.83
CA ALA A 29 -0.95 -6.48 -2.68
C ALA A 29 0.15 -5.42 -2.86
N PRO A 30 0.21 -4.61 -3.94
CA PRO A 30 1.21 -3.56 -4.08
C PRO A 30 1.03 -2.43 -3.04
N ILE A 31 -0.21 -2.11 -2.66
CA ILE A 31 -0.52 -1.10 -1.64
C ILE A 31 0.02 -1.56 -0.27
N GLN A 32 -0.28 -2.79 0.13
CA GLN A 32 0.20 -3.36 1.39
C GLN A 32 1.73 -3.41 1.42
N LYS A 33 2.35 -3.88 0.33
CA LYS A 33 3.81 -3.93 0.19
C LYS A 33 4.45 -2.55 0.30
N PHE A 34 3.83 -1.51 -0.28
CA PHE A 34 4.28 -0.13 -0.14
C PHE A 34 4.30 0.31 1.32
N ILE A 35 3.18 0.15 2.03
CA ILE A 35 3.05 0.57 3.42
C ILE A 35 3.96 -0.25 4.36
N ASP A 36 4.08 -1.54 4.13
CA ASP A 36 5.00 -2.40 4.90
C ASP A 36 6.47 -1.97 4.74
N ALA A 37 6.87 -1.63 3.50
CA ALA A 37 8.21 -1.14 3.20
C ALA A 37 8.45 0.25 3.81
N PHE A 38 7.48 1.16 3.69
CA PHE A 38 7.50 2.48 4.33
C PHE A 38 7.71 2.36 5.86
N ASN A 39 6.91 1.55 6.52
CA ASN A 39 6.98 1.33 7.97
C ASN A 39 8.32 0.71 8.44
N LYS A 40 9.01 0.01 7.55
CA LYS A 40 10.36 -0.56 7.79
C LYS A 40 11.50 0.38 7.42
N GLY A 41 11.22 1.52 6.80
CA GLY A 41 12.24 2.39 6.21
C GLY A 41 12.92 1.79 4.97
N ASP A 42 12.30 0.77 4.33
CA ASP A 42 12.80 0.16 3.09
C ASP A 42 12.37 1.00 1.87
N THR A 43 13.13 2.05 1.61
CA THR A 43 12.87 2.97 0.49
C THR A 43 12.89 2.26 -0.87
N ALA A 44 13.78 1.29 -1.06
CA ALA A 44 13.89 0.55 -2.31
C ALA A 44 12.68 -0.37 -2.53
N GLY A 45 12.26 -1.09 -1.48
CA GLY A 45 11.06 -1.93 -1.51
C GLY A 45 9.79 -1.13 -1.75
N ALA A 46 9.69 0.06 -1.13
CA ALA A 46 8.58 0.98 -1.35
C ALA A 46 8.55 1.52 -2.79
N ALA A 47 9.70 1.97 -3.33
CA ALA A 47 9.81 2.45 -4.71
C ALA A 47 9.42 1.37 -5.73
N ALA A 48 9.80 0.12 -5.49
CA ALA A 48 9.51 -1.01 -6.40
C ALA A 48 8.01 -1.32 -6.57
N THR A 49 7.14 -0.79 -5.72
CA THR A 49 5.68 -0.92 -5.85
C THR A 49 5.05 0.11 -6.77
N HIS A 50 5.81 1.11 -7.19
CA HIS A 50 5.35 2.24 -7.99
C HIS A 50 5.77 2.10 -9.45
N ALA A 51 5.00 2.72 -10.33
CA ALA A 51 5.39 2.87 -11.73
C ALA A 51 6.64 3.75 -11.84
N ALA A 52 7.56 3.38 -12.75
CA ALA A 52 8.78 4.13 -13.03
C ALA A 52 8.61 5.16 -14.16
N GLY A 53 7.36 5.51 -14.52
CA GLY A 53 7.05 6.31 -15.70
C GLY A 53 6.79 7.79 -15.44
N ALA A 54 6.54 8.53 -16.53
CA ALA A 54 6.18 9.95 -16.49
C ALA A 54 4.82 10.21 -15.80
N ASP A 55 3.98 9.17 -15.69
CA ASP A 55 2.60 9.27 -15.20
C ASP A 55 2.50 9.10 -13.68
N LEU A 56 3.58 8.72 -12.99
CA LEU A 56 3.54 8.61 -11.52
C LEU A 56 3.19 9.97 -10.92
N THR A 57 2.14 10.00 -10.11
CA THR A 57 1.66 11.21 -9.42
C THR A 57 1.46 10.93 -7.95
N ILE A 58 2.06 11.76 -7.10
CA ILE A 58 1.95 11.72 -5.64
C ILE A 58 1.44 13.06 -5.16
N ILE A 59 0.40 13.04 -4.31
CA ILE A 59 -0.14 14.21 -3.63
C ILE A 59 -0.11 13.93 -2.14
N ASP A 60 0.58 14.78 -1.39
CA ASP A 60 0.76 14.61 0.05
C ASP A 60 0.73 15.96 0.76
N GLU A 61 0.55 15.96 2.07
CA GLU A 61 0.48 17.16 2.90
C GLU A 61 1.86 17.83 3.15
N VAL A 62 2.93 17.19 2.74
CA VAL A 62 4.30 17.74 2.81
C VAL A 62 4.56 18.67 1.61
N PRO A 63 5.13 19.87 1.79
CA PRO A 63 5.51 20.74 0.66
C PRO A 63 6.54 20.07 -0.28
N PRO A 64 6.43 20.24 -1.60
CA PRO A 64 5.53 21.11 -2.35
C PRO A 64 4.14 20.54 -2.66
N TYR A 65 3.69 19.49 -2.00
CA TYR A 65 2.36 18.87 -2.06
C TYR A 65 2.09 18.02 -3.30
N LEU A 66 2.86 18.15 -4.37
CA LEU A 66 2.67 17.44 -5.63
C LEU A 66 4.01 17.07 -6.23
N TRP A 67 4.17 15.79 -6.56
CA TRP A 67 5.31 15.24 -7.31
C TRP A 67 4.79 14.47 -8.53
N ARG A 68 5.46 14.63 -9.66
CA ARG A 68 5.11 13.95 -10.91
C ARG A 68 6.33 13.46 -11.66
N GLY A 69 6.16 12.34 -12.37
CA GLY A 69 7.16 11.80 -13.28
C GLY A 69 8.06 10.76 -12.66
N PRO A 70 9.13 10.37 -13.37
CA PRO A 70 9.93 9.20 -13.02
C PRO A 70 10.72 9.34 -11.71
N LYS A 71 10.88 10.56 -11.18
CA LYS A 71 11.54 10.85 -9.91
C LYS A 71 10.57 11.15 -8.76
N ALA A 72 9.26 11.15 -9.03
CA ALA A 72 8.25 11.58 -8.07
C ALA A 72 8.39 10.89 -6.72
N PHE A 73 8.62 9.57 -6.69
CA PHE A 73 8.76 8.82 -5.44
C PHE A 73 10.02 9.24 -4.64
N GLN A 74 11.16 9.38 -5.31
CA GLN A 74 12.41 9.78 -4.64
C GLN A 74 12.34 11.22 -4.11
N GLU A 75 11.76 12.12 -4.89
CA GLU A 75 11.61 13.53 -4.52
C GLU A 75 10.62 13.70 -3.36
N TRP A 76 9.51 12.96 -3.37
CA TRP A 76 8.57 12.88 -2.25
C TRP A 76 9.26 12.35 -0.98
N GLY A 77 9.98 11.23 -1.07
CA GLY A 77 10.68 10.65 0.07
C GLY A 77 11.70 11.62 0.68
N ALA A 78 12.48 12.33 -0.16
CA ALA A 78 13.42 13.35 0.29
C ALA A 78 12.72 14.53 0.99
N ALA A 79 11.56 14.98 0.48
CA ALA A 79 10.78 16.05 1.09
C ALA A 79 10.20 15.61 2.45
N LEU A 80 9.69 14.38 2.54
CA LEU A 80 9.17 13.80 3.77
C LEU A 80 10.28 13.71 4.85
N ASP A 81 11.47 13.24 4.49
CA ASP A 81 12.62 13.16 5.39
C ASP A 81 13.05 14.54 5.91
N MET A 82 13.06 15.55 5.04
CA MET A 82 13.38 16.92 5.44
C MET A 82 12.34 17.50 6.40
N ASP A 83 11.06 17.29 6.10
CA ASP A 83 9.97 17.76 6.95
C ASP A 83 9.97 17.06 8.31
N ALA A 84 10.15 15.73 8.33
CA ALA A 84 10.27 14.94 9.54
C ALA A 84 11.40 15.45 10.46
N LYS A 85 12.59 15.73 9.91
CA LYS A 85 13.72 16.30 10.65
C LYS A 85 13.37 17.68 11.20
N LYS A 86 12.78 18.55 10.39
CA LYS A 86 12.37 19.90 10.79
C LYS A 86 11.35 19.89 11.93
N GLN A 87 10.44 18.93 11.94
CA GLN A 87 9.41 18.79 12.97
C GLN A 87 9.85 17.97 14.19
N GLY A 88 11.06 17.38 14.19
CA GLY A 88 11.49 16.45 15.23
C GLY A 88 10.62 15.19 15.30
N MET A 89 10.19 14.72 14.11
CA MET A 89 9.36 13.52 13.98
C MET A 89 10.21 12.26 14.09
N THR A 90 9.73 11.30 14.87
CA THR A 90 10.33 9.97 15.03
C THR A 90 9.24 8.89 15.03
N GLU A 91 9.64 7.66 14.76
CA GLU A 91 8.76 6.47 14.80
C GLU A 91 7.52 6.61 13.91
N PRO A 92 7.66 7.03 12.63
CA PRO A 92 6.52 7.12 11.72
C PRO A 92 5.96 5.73 11.43
N MET A 93 4.63 5.60 11.50
CA MET A 93 3.93 4.34 11.24
C MET A 93 2.60 4.61 10.57
N VAL A 94 2.33 3.95 9.45
CA VAL A 94 1.03 3.95 8.78
C VAL A 94 0.34 2.62 9.03
N THR A 95 -0.91 2.65 9.47
CA THR A 95 -1.78 1.48 9.60
C THR A 95 -2.98 1.65 8.67
N MET A 96 -3.21 0.69 7.80
CA MET A 96 -4.37 0.67 6.91
C MET A 96 -5.51 -0.18 7.48
N LYS A 97 -6.74 0.18 7.11
CA LYS A 97 -7.94 -0.64 7.29
C LYS A 97 -8.29 -1.35 5.98
N ALA A 98 -9.37 -2.13 5.99
CA ALA A 98 -9.93 -2.68 4.76
C ALA A 98 -10.32 -1.53 3.81
N PRO A 99 -10.17 -1.70 2.47
CA PRO A 99 -10.60 -0.70 1.51
C PRO A 99 -12.10 -0.44 1.65
N THR A 100 -12.50 0.83 1.49
CA THR A 100 -13.91 1.24 1.49
C THR A 100 -14.49 1.32 0.09
N ARG A 101 -13.62 1.35 -0.91
CA ARG A 101 -14.00 1.32 -2.31
C ARG A 101 -12.89 0.70 -3.15
N THR A 102 -13.27 -0.18 -4.06
CA THR A 102 -12.41 -0.80 -5.07
C THR A 102 -13.16 -0.85 -6.37
N GLU A 103 -12.59 -0.25 -7.42
CA GLU A 103 -13.13 -0.25 -8.78
C GLU A 103 -12.04 -0.73 -9.72
N GLN A 104 -12.39 -1.57 -10.67
CA GLN A 104 -11.47 -2.04 -11.72
C GLN A 104 -12.14 -1.94 -13.08
N ASP A 105 -11.42 -1.37 -14.04
CA ASP A 105 -11.78 -1.33 -15.45
C ASP A 105 -10.57 -1.78 -16.29
N GLY A 106 -10.63 -3.00 -16.79
CA GLY A 106 -9.55 -3.63 -17.56
C GLY A 106 -8.24 -3.71 -16.77
N ASP A 107 -7.25 -2.97 -17.24
CA ASP A 107 -5.90 -2.88 -16.65
C ASP A 107 -5.73 -1.71 -15.68
N GLN A 108 -6.79 -0.98 -15.37
CA GLN A 108 -6.77 0.14 -14.44
C GLN A 108 -7.63 -0.14 -13.21
N ALA A 109 -7.23 0.40 -12.07
CA ALA A 109 -8.00 0.28 -10.84
C ALA A 109 -7.89 1.54 -9.97
N TYR A 110 -8.95 1.74 -9.17
CA TYR A 110 -9.10 2.83 -8.21
C TYR A 110 -9.44 2.23 -6.86
N VAL A 111 -8.67 2.57 -5.82
CA VAL A 111 -8.83 2.00 -4.47
C VAL A 111 -8.80 3.11 -3.44
N ILE A 112 -9.78 3.11 -2.51
CA ILE A 112 -9.82 4.00 -1.35
C ILE A 112 -9.58 3.17 -0.08
N VAL A 113 -8.58 3.58 0.71
CA VAL A 113 -8.18 2.89 1.94
C VAL A 113 -8.13 3.88 3.10
N PRO A 114 -8.95 3.72 4.14
CA PRO A 114 -8.78 4.47 5.37
C PRO A 114 -7.46 4.10 6.04
N ALA A 115 -6.73 5.11 6.50
CA ALA A 115 -5.42 4.94 7.12
C ALA A 115 -5.31 5.75 8.41
N VAL A 116 -4.35 5.36 9.24
CA VAL A 116 -3.95 6.11 10.44
C VAL A 116 -2.45 6.28 10.39
N PHE A 117 -1.99 7.52 10.47
CA PHE A 117 -0.60 7.85 10.65
C PHE A 117 -0.33 8.13 12.14
N THR A 118 0.69 7.51 12.69
CA THR A 118 1.16 7.75 14.05
C THR A 118 2.66 8.01 14.03
N PHE A 119 3.10 8.91 14.89
CA PHE A 119 4.51 9.27 15.05
C PHE A 119 4.72 9.97 16.40
N LYS A 120 5.97 10.25 16.78
CA LYS A 120 6.29 11.14 17.89
C LYS A 120 6.78 12.48 17.34
N LYS A 121 6.27 13.59 17.87
CA LYS A 121 6.74 14.94 17.59
C LYS A 121 7.38 15.51 18.85
N ALA A 122 8.70 15.67 18.82
CA ALA A 122 9.49 16.05 20.00
C ALA A 122 9.10 15.21 21.24
N GLY A 123 8.97 13.88 21.06
CA GLY A 123 8.61 12.94 22.10
C GLY A 123 7.11 12.77 22.38
N THR A 124 6.26 13.70 21.93
CA THR A 124 4.79 13.61 22.10
C THR A 124 4.18 12.68 21.07
N PRO A 125 3.45 11.63 21.45
CA PRO A 125 2.72 10.77 20.52
C PRO A 125 1.65 11.55 19.77
N MET A 126 1.67 11.46 18.45
CA MET A 126 0.73 12.13 17.54
C MET A 126 -0.03 11.09 16.73
N ARG A 127 -1.24 11.47 16.29
CA ARG A 127 -2.11 10.63 15.47
C ARG A 127 -2.86 11.48 14.46
N GLU A 128 -2.95 10.95 13.26
CA GLU A 128 -3.80 11.47 12.19
C GLU A 128 -4.67 10.34 11.65
N ALA A 129 -5.97 10.56 11.57
CA ALA A 129 -6.89 9.67 10.85
C ALA A 129 -7.09 10.22 9.44
N ALA A 130 -6.67 9.46 8.45
CA ALA A 130 -6.62 9.89 7.07
C ALA A 130 -7.24 8.85 6.13
N GLN A 131 -7.21 9.17 4.85
CA GLN A 131 -7.58 8.30 3.76
C GLN A 131 -6.52 8.38 2.68
N MET A 132 -6.16 7.23 2.14
CA MET A 132 -5.37 7.15 0.91
C MET A 132 -6.27 6.76 -0.26
N THR A 133 -6.04 7.41 -1.39
CA THR A 133 -6.66 7.04 -2.66
C THR A 133 -5.56 6.63 -3.61
N PHE A 134 -5.68 5.44 -4.21
CA PHE A 134 -4.71 4.87 -5.13
C PHE A 134 -5.27 4.73 -6.53
N VAL A 135 -4.45 5.01 -7.53
CA VAL A 135 -4.67 4.60 -8.93
C VAL A 135 -3.60 3.56 -9.26
N LEU A 136 -4.04 2.41 -9.74
CA LEU A 136 -3.15 1.31 -10.11
C LEU A 136 -3.31 1.00 -11.60
N LYS A 137 -2.25 0.44 -12.19
CA LYS A 137 -2.28 -0.10 -13.54
C LYS A 137 -1.61 -1.47 -13.58
N LYS A 138 -2.23 -2.41 -14.29
CA LYS A 138 -1.71 -3.77 -14.47
C LYS A 138 -0.71 -3.78 -15.63
N GLY A 139 0.52 -4.18 -15.34
CA GLY A 139 1.56 -4.44 -16.33
C GLY A 139 1.87 -5.93 -16.44
N ALA A 140 2.93 -6.27 -17.17
CA ALA A 140 3.36 -7.66 -17.35
C ALA A 140 3.75 -8.36 -16.03
N SER A 141 4.23 -7.60 -15.04
CA SER A 141 4.64 -8.10 -13.71
C SER A 141 3.57 -7.97 -12.63
N GLY A 142 2.34 -7.61 -12.98
CA GLY A 142 1.24 -7.39 -12.04
C GLY A 142 0.85 -5.92 -11.86
N TRP A 143 0.11 -5.63 -10.81
CA TRP A 143 -0.35 -4.29 -10.49
C TRP A 143 0.76 -3.41 -9.91
N LEU A 144 0.87 -2.16 -10.39
CA LEU A 144 1.75 -1.14 -9.86
C LEU A 144 0.96 0.12 -9.51
N ILE A 145 1.42 0.86 -8.53
CA ILE A 145 0.85 2.15 -8.12
C ILE A 145 1.29 3.21 -9.14
N HIS A 146 0.34 3.83 -9.84
CA HIS A 146 0.54 4.93 -10.78
C HIS A 146 0.28 6.30 -10.14
N GLY A 147 -0.40 6.31 -9.01
CA GLY A 147 -0.59 7.52 -8.24
C GLY A 147 -1.28 7.24 -6.93
N TRP A 148 -1.05 8.12 -5.98
CA TRP A 148 -1.80 8.12 -4.73
C TRP A 148 -1.88 9.52 -4.13
N THR A 149 -2.84 9.68 -3.24
CA THR A 149 -2.98 10.87 -2.42
C THR A 149 -3.19 10.49 -0.97
N TRP A 150 -2.56 11.25 -0.07
CA TRP A 150 -2.87 11.28 1.35
C TRP A 150 -3.86 12.40 1.63
N THR A 151 -4.93 12.14 2.37
CA THR A 151 -5.96 13.12 2.68
C THR A 151 -6.39 12.97 4.13
N GLY A 152 -6.05 13.92 4.95
CA GLY A 152 -6.37 13.91 6.38
C GLY A 152 -6.44 15.30 7.00
N PRO A 153 -6.92 15.40 8.25
CA PRO A 153 -6.79 16.61 9.04
C PRO A 153 -5.35 16.73 9.56
N LYS A 154 -5.00 17.87 10.12
CA LYS A 154 -3.71 18.00 10.82
C LYS A 154 -3.61 16.98 11.96
N PRO A 155 -2.44 16.35 12.18
CA PRO A 155 -2.21 15.45 13.29
C PRO A 155 -2.50 16.11 14.65
N THR A 156 -3.08 15.34 15.56
CA THR A 156 -3.37 15.75 16.94
C THR A 156 -2.64 14.84 17.93
N PRO A 157 -2.39 15.29 19.18
CA PRO A 157 -1.88 14.40 20.23
C PRO A 157 -2.76 13.16 20.35
N ALA A 158 -2.13 11.97 20.43
CA ALA A 158 -2.87 10.73 20.66
C ALA A 158 -3.59 10.79 22.02
N SER A 159 -4.83 10.29 22.09
CA SER A 159 -5.62 10.27 23.33
C SER A 159 -4.83 9.53 24.43
N GLY A 160 -4.61 10.19 25.57
CA GLY A 160 -3.79 9.68 26.69
C GLY A 160 -2.35 10.24 26.72
N ALA A 161 -1.90 10.99 25.73
CA ALA A 161 -0.65 11.73 25.84
C ALA A 161 -0.85 12.94 26.76
N THR A 162 -0.40 12.82 28.01
CA THR A 162 -0.23 13.97 28.90
C THR A 162 0.83 14.90 28.30
N LYS A 163 0.49 16.17 28.19
CA LYS A 163 1.46 17.21 27.82
C LYS A 163 2.57 17.21 28.88
N PRO A 164 3.85 17.17 28.51
CA PRO A 164 4.95 17.26 29.46
C PRO A 164 4.93 18.58 30.24
#